data_6adea63f909356559ad0fb46987bcc14
#
_entry.id   6adea63f909356559ad0fb46987bcc14
#
_cell.length_a   1.000
_cell.length_b   1.000
_cell.length_c   1.000
_cell.angle_alpha   90.00
_cell.angle_beta   90.00
_cell.angle_gamma   90.00
#
_symmetry.space_group_name_H-M   'P 1'
#
loop_
_entity.id
_entity.type
_entity.pdbx_description
1 polymer ?
#
loop_
_entity_poly.entity_id
_entity_poly.type
_entity_poly.pdbx_seq_one_letter_code
_entity_poly.pdbx_strand_id
1 'polypeptide(L)'
;MFQEAIARYLQSSGHSQIQLKSVLFDMDGVLFNSMPYHADAWHKVMERHDLHLSREEAYLHEGRTGAATINIVYQRQYGKDATPEMIKSIYAEKSAEFNSNPEPERMPGAWEVLQKIKEIGRAHV
;
A
#
# COMPACT_ATOMS: atom_id res chain seq x y z
N MET A 1 -14.61 -21.62 -10.36
CA MET A 1 -14.43 -20.53 -9.37
C MET A 1 -14.67 -19.14 -9.98
N PHE A 2 -13.84 -18.65 -10.93
CA PHE A 2 -14.03 -17.30 -11.49
C PHE A 2 -15.31 -17.16 -12.32
N GLN A 3 -15.69 -18.14 -13.12
CA GLN A 3 -16.92 -18.12 -13.91
C GLN A 3 -18.18 -18.01 -13.06
N GLU A 4 -18.21 -18.68 -11.91
CA GLU A 4 -19.33 -18.60 -10.97
C GLU A 4 -19.41 -17.23 -10.28
N ALA A 5 -18.25 -16.63 -9.95
CA ALA A 5 -18.20 -15.28 -9.39
C ALA A 5 -18.72 -14.25 -10.40
N ILE A 6 -18.31 -14.37 -11.68
CA ILE A 6 -18.79 -13.53 -12.77
C ILE A 6 -20.31 -13.69 -12.96
N ALA A 7 -20.79 -14.92 -12.98
CA ALA A 7 -22.22 -15.20 -13.14
C ALA A 7 -23.07 -14.60 -12.00
N ARG A 8 -22.60 -14.75 -10.74
CA ARG A 8 -23.24 -14.12 -9.57
C ARG A 8 -23.24 -12.59 -9.64
N TYR A 9 -22.12 -12.01 -10.07
CA TYR A 9 -22.04 -10.56 -10.23
C TYR A 9 -23.02 -10.06 -11.30
N LEU A 10 -23.08 -10.68 -12.47
CA LEU A 10 -23.99 -10.32 -13.54
C LEU A 10 -25.45 -10.45 -13.09
N GLN A 11 -25.80 -11.52 -12.39
CA GLN A 11 -27.13 -11.72 -11.84
C GLN A 11 -27.52 -10.66 -10.82
N SER A 12 -26.60 -10.32 -9.88
CA SER A 12 -26.89 -9.34 -8.83
C SER A 12 -26.90 -7.90 -9.32
N SER A 13 -26.10 -7.57 -10.34
CA SER A 13 -26.00 -6.21 -10.90
C SER A 13 -27.01 -5.91 -12.00
N GLY A 14 -27.71 -6.93 -12.53
CA GLY A 14 -28.62 -6.79 -13.66
C GLY A 14 -27.93 -6.53 -15.01
N HIS A 15 -26.61 -6.66 -15.08
CA HIS A 15 -25.87 -6.51 -16.34
C HIS A 15 -25.87 -7.80 -17.15
N SER A 16 -26.01 -7.70 -18.46
CA SER A 16 -25.97 -8.86 -19.37
C SER A 16 -24.55 -9.35 -19.67
N GLN A 17 -23.56 -8.46 -19.52
CA GLN A 17 -22.13 -8.75 -19.75
C GLN A 17 -21.23 -7.82 -18.99
N ILE A 18 -19.98 -8.23 -18.76
CA ILE A 18 -18.92 -7.37 -18.23
C ILE A 18 -18.18 -6.75 -19.43
N GLN A 19 -18.15 -5.41 -19.47
CA GLN A 19 -17.30 -4.66 -20.40
C GLN A 19 -16.13 -4.05 -19.61
N LEU A 20 -15.03 -4.79 -19.50
CA LEU A 20 -13.83 -4.31 -18.85
C LEU A 20 -13.17 -3.23 -19.71
N LYS A 21 -13.11 -2.00 -19.20
CA LYS A 21 -12.52 -0.84 -19.90
C LYS A 21 -11.13 -0.48 -19.38
N SER A 22 -10.87 -0.72 -18.08
CA SER A 22 -9.60 -0.44 -17.43
C SER A 22 -9.38 -1.37 -16.25
N VAL A 23 -8.13 -1.56 -15.89
CA VAL A 23 -7.70 -2.24 -14.67
C VAL A 23 -6.77 -1.30 -13.94
N LEU A 24 -7.07 -1.03 -12.67
CA LEU A 24 -6.22 -0.24 -11.78
C LEU A 24 -5.46 -1.20 -10.86
N PHE A 25 -4.16 -1.04 -10.80
CA PHE A 25 -3.30 -1.83 -9.91
C PHE A 25 -2.79 -0.94 -8.79
N ASP A 26 -2.83 -1.44 -7.59
CA ASP A 26 -2.00 -0.91 -6.53
C ASP A 26 -0.54 -1.33 -6.76
N MET A 27 0.40 -0.60 -6.20
CA MET A 27 1.82 -0.84 -6.42
C MET A 27 2.41 -1.67 -5.28
N ASP A 28 2.23 -1.21 -4.04
CA ASP A 28 2.86 -1.79 -2.87
C ASP A 28 2.17 -3.10 -2.45
N GLY A 29 2.92 -4.20 -2.42
CA GLY A 29 2.38 -5.51 -2.12
C GLY A 29 1.53 -6.16 -3.23
N VAL A 30 1.31 -5.46 -4.34
CA VAL A 30 0.55 -5.95 -5.52
C VAL A 30 1.46 -6.13 -6.74
N LEU A 31 2.15 -5.07 -7.17
CA LEU A 31 3.11 -5.15 -8.28
C LEU A 31 4.53 -5.39 -7.77
N PHE A 32 4.89 -4.81 -6.64
CA PHE A 32 6.21 -4.92 -6.02
C PHE A 32 6.11 -5.38 -4.58
N ASN A 33 7.08 -6.20 -4.15
CA ASN A 33 7.23 -6.65 -2.77
C ASN A 33 7.93 -5.58 -1.91
N SER A 34 7.31 -4.41 -1.83
CA SER A 34 7.84 -3.23 -1.16
C SER A 34 7.43 -3.12 0.32
N MET A 35 6.39 -3.85 0.72
CA MET A 35 5.84 -3.76 2.08
C MET A 35 6.84 -4.07 3.21
N PRO A 36 7.76 -5.04 3.08
CA PRO A 36 8.81 -5.24 4.09
C PRO A 36 9.67 -4.00 4.29
N TYR A 37 10.02 -3.29 3.22
CA TYR A 37 10.81 -2.05 3.30
C TYR A 37 10.02 -0.90 3.92
N HIS A 38 8.71 -0.81 3.63
CA HIS A 38 7.83 0.15 4.29
C HIS A 38 7.73 -0.11 5.79
N ALA A 39 7.52 -1.36 6.19
CA ALA A 39 7.42 -1.75 7.59
C ALA A 39 8.72 -1.49 8.36
N ASP A 40 9.87 -1.81 7.76
CA ASP A 40 11.18 -1.55 8.32
C ASP A 40 11.46 -0.05 8.48
N ALA A 41 11.16 0.74 7.45
CA ALA A 41 11.37 2.18 7.48
C ALA A 41 10.48 2.86 8.55
N TRP A 42 9.22 2.46 8.66
CA TRP A 42 8.33 2.95 9.71
C TRP A 42 8.83 2.59 11.10
N HIS A 43 9.16 1.33 11.33
CA HIS A 43 9.65 0.86 12.63
C HIS A 43 10.91 1.62 13.08
N LYS A 44 11.94 1.66 12.24
CA LYS A 44 13.21 2.33 12.55
C LYS A 44 13.06 3.83 12.81
N VAL A 45 12.26 4.51 11.98
CA VAL A 45 12.10 5.96 12.12
C VAL A 45 11.25 6.29 13.35
N MET A 46 10.18 5.55 13.61
CA MET A 46 9.40 5.74 14.83
C MET A 46 10.26 5.55 16.08
N GLU A 47 11.12 4.52 16.14
CA GLU A 47 12.03 4.32 17.26
C GLU A 47 13.01 5.49 17.46
N ARG A 48 13.54 6.10 16.39
CA ARG A 48 14.39 7.30 16.50
C ARG A 48 13.68 8.49 17.14
N HIS A 49 12.38 8.52 17.09
CA HIS A 49 11.54 9.57 17.68
C HIS A 49 10.85 9.13 18.98
N ASP A 50 11.34 8.06 19.63
CA ASP A 50 10.74 7.46 20.82
C ASP A 50 9.24 7.09 20.65
N LEU A 51 8.85 6.73 19.42
CA LEU A 51 7.51 6.28 19.07
C LEU A 51 7.50 4.76 18.83
N HIS A 52 6.53 4.06 19.41
CA HIS A 52 6.47 2.61 19.31
C HIS A 52 5.49 2.16 18.23
N LEU A 53 6.05 1.68 17.12
CA LEU A 53 5.34 1.05 16.02
C LEU A 53 6.08 -0.22 15.60
N SER A 54 5.46 -1.38 15.80
CA SER A 54 6.07 -2.64 15.35
C SER A 54 5.95 -2.79 13.82
N ARG A 55 6.77 -3.70 13.25
CA ARG A 55 6.69 -4.04 11.82
C ARG A 55 5.34 -4.61 11.45
N GLU A 56 4.81 -5.50 12.29
CA GLU A 56 3.50 -6.12 12.11
C GLU A 56 2.40 -5.07 12.13
N GLU A 57 2.48 -4.12 13.04
CA GLU A 57 1.52 -3.02 13.13
C GLU A 57 1.60 -2.10 11.91
N ALA A 58 2.79 -1.87 11.34
CA ALA A 58 2.94 -1.06 10.14
C ALA A 58 2.11 -1.60 8.95
N TYR A 59 1.99 -2.93 8.81
CA TYR A 59 1.10 -3.54 7.80
C TYR A 59 -0.38 -3.21 8.02
N LEU A 60 -0.82 -3.04 9.28
CA LEU A 60 -2.21 -2.66 9.58
C LEU A 60 -2.52 -1.20 9.23
N HIS A 61 -1.49 -0.40 9.02
CA HIS A 61 -1.61 1.01 8.62
C HIS A 61 -1.46 1.22 7.11
N GLU A 62 -1.35 0.16 6.32
CA GLU A 62 -1.33 0.24 4.87
C GLU A 62 -2.56 0.97 4.32
N GLY A 63 -2.36 1.77 3.27
CA GLY A 63 -3.40 2.63 2.71
C GLY A 63 -3.72 3.90 3.50
N ARG A 64 -3.11 4.11 4.68
CA ARG A 64 -3.22 5.35 5.43
C ARG A 64 -2.20 6.39 4.97
N THR A 65 -2.54 7.66 5.15
CA THR A 65 -1.54 8.72 4.97
C THR A 65 -0.47 8.65 6.06
N GLY A 66 0.75 9.07 5.75
CA GLY A 66 1.82 9.11 6.75
C GLY A 66 1.47 9.94 7.98
N ALA A 67 0.76 11.06 7.79
CA ALA A 67 0.27 11.89 8.88
C ALA A 67 -0.71 11.12 9.80
N ALA A 68 -1.63 10.35 9.23
CA ALA A 68 -2.57 9.55 10.01
C ALA A 68 -1.84 8.46 10.83
N THR A 69 -0.87 7.78 10.23
CA THR A 69 -0.07 6.77 10.93
C THR A 69 0.71 7.38 12.10
N ILE A 70 1.37 8.52 11.87
CA ILE A 70 2.12 9.23 12.93
C ILE A 70 1.18 9.65 14.06
N ASN A 71 0.04 10.25 13.73
CA ASN A 71 -0.89 10.70 14.75
C ASN A 71 -1.50 9.56 15.57
N ILE A 72 -1.81 8.41 14.97
CA ILE A 72 -2.31 7.25 15.71
C ILE A 72 -1.30 6.82 16.78
N VAL A 73 -0.03 6.72 16.42
CA VAL A 73 1.03 6.34 17.36
C VAL A 73 1.24 7.41 18.41
N TYR A 74 1.28 8.68 18.00
CA TYR A 74 1.51 9.81 18.89
C TYR A 74 0.36 10.00 19.89
N GLN A 75 -0.89 9.87 19.46
CA GLN A 75 -2.05 9.90 20.34
C GLN A 75 -2.05 8.75 21.34
N ARG A 76 -1.68 7.55 20.90
CA ARG A 76 -1.58 6.39 21.80
C ARG A 76 -0.56 6.62 22.92
N GLN A 77 0.58 7.24 22.63
CA GLN A 77 1.65 7.44 23.62
C GLN A 77 1.49 8.72 24.44
N TYR A 78 1.00 9.79 23.84
CA TYR A 78 1.01 11.12 24.45
C TYR A 78 -0.37 11.76 24.63
N GLY A 79 -1.43 11.10 24.19
CA GLY A 79 -2.81 11.58 24.33
C GLY A 79 -3.15 12.82 23.51
N LYS A 80 -2.33 13.15 22.50
CA LYS A 80 -2.52 14.34 21.63
C LYS A 80 -1.95 14.08 20.25
N ASP A 81 -2.31 14.92 19.29
CA ASP A 81 -1.73 14.88 17.93
C ASP A 81 -0.28 15.40 17.92
N ALA A 82 0.52 14.85 17.00
CA ALA A 82 1.83 15.40 16.66
C ALA A 82 1.67 16.75 15.97
N THR A 83 2.66 17.64 16.13
CA THR A 83 2.63 18.93 15.41
C THR A 83 2.89 18.73 13.92
N PRO A 84 2.42 19.64 13.06
CA PRO A 84 2.68 19.55 11.62
C PRO A 84 4.17 19.43 11.27
N GLU A 85 5.04 20.10 12.03
CA GLU A 85 6.49 20.09 11.86
C GLU A 85 7.05 18.68 12.18
N MET A 86 6.59 18.05 13.27
CA MET A 86 6.97 16.70 13.64
C MET A 86 6.51 15.69 12.57
N ILE A 87 5.26 15.81 12.12
CA ILE A 87 4.73 14.94 11.05
C ILE A 87 5.60 15.05 9.81
N LYS A 88 5.92 16.27 9.39
CA LYS A 88 6.76 16.53 8.22
C LYS A 88 8.16 15.93 8.38
N SER A 89 8.79 16.11 9.54
CA SER A 89 10.13 15.58 9.82
C SER A 89 10.15 14.06 9.81
N ILE A 90 9.26 13.43 10.58
CA ILE A 90 9.17 11.97 10.69
C ILE A 90 8.89 11.34 9.32
N TYR A 91 7.97 11.93 8.55
CA TYR A 91 7.63 11.40 7.23
C TYR A 91 8.76 11.57 6.22
N ALA A 92 9.50 12.67 6.27
CA ALA A 92 10.69 12.87 5.42
C ALA A 92 11.79 11.85 5.74
N GLU A 93 12.06 11.60 7.03
CA GLU A 93 13.00 10.57 7.45
C GLU A 93 12.56 9.17 7.02
N LYS A 94 11.26 8.84 7.18
CA LYS A 94 10.71 7.56 6.72
C LYS A 94 10.88 7.38 5.22
N SER A 95 10.66 8.43 4.44
CA SER A 95 10.84 8.39 2.99
C SER A 95 12.31 8.18 2.62
N ALA A 96 13.23 8.86 3.32
CA ALA A 96 14.66 8.68 3.11
C ALA A 96 15.13 7.26 3.48
N GLU A 97 14.64 6.72 4.61
CA GLU A 97 14.94 5.35 5.05
C GLU A 97 14.42 4.33 4.02
N PHE A 98 13.19 4.51 3.53
CA PHE A 98 12.63 3.64 2.49
C PHE A 98 13.46 3.69 1.21
N ASN A 99 13.81 4.88 0.74
CA ASN A 99 14.57 5.09 -0.50
C ASN A 99 16.04 4.63 -0.40
N SER A 100 16.55 4.37 0.80
CA SER A 100 17.88 3.79 0.99
C SER A 100 17.94 2.28 0.73
N ASN A 101 16.79 1.61 0.65
CA ASN A 101 16.73 0.20 0.32
C ASN A 101 16.94 -0.03 -1.20
N PRO A 102 17.37 -1.23 -1.61
CA PRO A 102 17.38 -1.60 -3.00
C PRO A 102 15.96 -1.57 -3.60
N GLU A 103 15.88 -1.53 -4.93
CA GLU A 103 14.59 -1.64 -5.62
C GLU A 103 13.86 -2.93 -5.20
N PRO A 104 12.57 -2.84 -4.83
CA PRO A 104 11.83 -4.02 -4.42
C PRO A 104 11.62 -4.98 -5.59
N GLU A 105 11.66 -6.27 -5.29
CA GLU A 105 11.37 -7.29 -6.28
C GLU A 105 9.91 -7.21 -6.74
N ARG A 106 9.68 -7.63 -7.98
CA ARG A 106 8.30 -7.76 -8.50
C ARG A 106 7.55 -8.86 -7.76
N MET A 107 6.27 -8.65 -7.52
CA MET A 107 5.42 -9.72 -7.02
C MET A 107 5.32 -10.85 -8.06
N PRO A 108 5.37 -12.13 -7.63
CA PRO A 108 5.22 -13.26 -8.53
C PRO A 108 3.92 -13.16 -9.35
N GLY A 109 4.04 -13.31 -10.67
CA GLY A 109 2.90 -13.24 -11.60
C GLY A 109 2.46 -11.82 -11.98
N ALA A 110 2.96 -10.77 -11.34
CA ALA A 110 2.56 -9.38 -11.64
C ALA A 110 2.89 -8.98 -13.08
N TRP A 111 4.09 -9.31 -13.53
CA TRP A 111 4.53 -8.99 -14.89
C TRP A 111 3.72 -9.70 -15.97
N GLU A 112 3.46 -10.98 -15.75
CA GLU A 112 2.69 -11.82 -16.66
C GLU A 112 1.23 -11.30 -16.81
N VAL A 113 0.64 -10.87 -15.71
CA VAL A 113 -0.70 -10.27 -15.73
C VAL A 113 -0.70 -8.95 -16.49
N LEU A 114 0.27 -8.06 -16.23
CA LEU A 114 0.40 -6.79 -16.93
C LEU A 114 0.58 -6.98 -18.45
N GLN A 115 1.41 -7.94 -18.86
CA GLN A 115 1.59 -8.25 -20.27
C GLN A 115 0.29 -8.73 -20.92
N LYS A 116 -0.43 -9.67 -20.30
CA LYS A 116 -1.72 -10.16 -20.80
C LYS A 116 -2.75 -9.05 -20.96
N ILE A 117 -2.83 -8.15 -19.96
CA ILE A 117 -3.79 -7.03 -20.01
C ILE A 117 -3.40 -6.03 -21.11
N LYS A 118 -2.10 -5.78 -21.29
CA LYS A 118 -1.60 -4.93 -22.38
C LYS A 118 -1.92 -5.50 -23.76
N GLU A 119 -1.77 -6.82 -23.97
CA GLU A 119 -2.14 -7.51 -25.20
C GLU A 119 -3.63 -7.36 -25.53
N ILE A 120 -4.49 -7.35 -24.51
CA ILE A 120 -5.92 -7.09 -24.65
C ILE A 120 -6.21 -5.61 -24.97
N GLY A 121 -5.20 -4.72 -24.87
CA GLY A 121 -5.31 -3.29 -25.18
C GLY A 121 -6.05 -2.47 -24.11
N ARG A 122 -6.07 -2.92 -22.86
CA ARG A 122 -6.88 -2.34 -21.77
C ARG A 122 -6.09 -2.02 -20.48
N ALA A 123 -4.76 -2.01 -20.53
CA ALA A 123 -3.94 -1.59 -19.40
C ALA A 123 -3.36 -0.19 -19.62
N HIS A 124 -3.51 0.67 -18.62
CA HIS A 124 -2.72 1.87 -18.44
C HIS A 124 -2.01 1.74 -17.09
N VAL A 125 -0.71 1.86 -17.10
CA VAL A 125 0.13 1.93 -15.91
C VAL A 125 0.50 3.38 -15.68
#